data_4d960df970520cf34c3ed0d03deb97af
#
_entry.id   4d960df970520cf34c3ed0d03deb97af
#
_cell.length_a   1.000
_cell.length_b   1.000
_cell.length_c   1.000
_cell.angle_alpha   90.00
_cell.angle_beta   90.00
_cell.angle_gamma   90.00
#
_symmetry.space_group_name_H-M   'P 1'
#
loop_
_entity.id
_entity.type
_entity.pdbx_description
1 polymer ?
#
loop_
_entity_poly.entity_id
_entity_poly.type
_entity_poly.pdbx_seq_one_letter_code
_entity_poly.pdbx_strand_id
1 'polypeptide(L)'
;RTSTKGSLSMKGIVVYDTSYGNTKTIAETIAEKLRESGIEVDLFHVKDIKRLNSKDYSFLVVGSPTRFGTMSFAIRGFLGKVKSEEWMNKPFAAFDTENPENVEKKEWSAAEKIADKLIDKKMKQLLPVLKAAVFGQKGPLKEGEIDRAKNYTKELAIKLKKGKA
;
A
#
# COMPACT_ATOMS: atom_id res chain seq x y z
N ARG A 1 9.23 -8.36 -28.85
CA ARG A 1 9.05 -7.75 -28.36
C ARG A 1 9.41 -6.97 -27.88
N THR A 2 9.27 -6.85 -28.02
CA THR A 2 9.90 -6.31 -27.73
C THR A 2 10.26 -5.56 -26.66
N SER A 3 11.24 -5.50 -26.26
CA SER A 3 11.87 -4.72 -25.26
C SER A 3 11.32 -3.35 -25.04
N THR A 4 10.87 -2.70 -26.04
CA THR A 4 10.24 -1.40 -25.94
C THR A 4 9.07 -1.46 -25.00
N LYS A 5 8.35 -2.53 -25.08
CA LYS A 5 7.23 -2.75 -24.21
C LYS A 5 7.67 -2.83 -22.76
N GLY A 6 8.79 -3.49 -22.51
CA GLY A 6 9.34 -3.58 -21.17
C GLY A 6 9.70 -2.22 -20.63
N SER A 7 10.30 -1.36 -21.45
CA SER A 7 10.71 -0.04 -20.98
C SER A 7 9.52 0.87 -20.68
N LEU A 8 8.36 0.58 -21.25
CA LEU A 8 7.14 1.33 -20.99
C LEU A 8 6.31 0.73 -19.86
N SER A 9 6.67 -0.45 -19.42
CA SER A 9 5.95 -1.11 -18.33
C SER A 9 6.22 -0.44 -17.01
N MET A 10 5.21 -0.45 -16.17
CA MET A 10 5.31 0.02 -14.81
C MET A 10 5.21 -1.17 -13.89
N LYS A 11 6.09 -1.25 -12.92
CA LYS A 11 6.04 -2.32 -11.92
C LYS A 11 6.12 -1.74 -10.53
N GLY A 12 5.20 -2.17 -9.68
CA GLY A 12 5.19 -1.75 -8.29
C GLY A 12 5.26 -2.91 -7.33
N ILE A 13 5.34 -2.58 -6.06
CA ILE A 13 5.34 -3.58 -5.01
C ILE A 13 4.32 -3.20 -3.95
N VAL A 14 3.50 -4.18 -3.54
CA VAL A 14 2.53 -4.05 -2.45
C VAL A 14 3.04 -4.89 -1.29
N VAL A 15 3.25 -4.24 -0.15
CA VAL A 15 3.77 -4.89 1.06
C VAL A 15 2.75 -4.75 2.17
N TYR A 16 2.43 -5.83 2.85
CA TYR A 16 1.45 -5.78 3.93
C TYR A 16 1.87 -6.64 5.11
N ASP A 17 1.29 -6.33 6.26
CA ASP A 17 1.29 -7.23 7.40
C ASP A 17 -0.17 -7.56 7.72
N THR A 18 -0.40 -8.69 8.37
CA THR A 18 -1.73 -9.11 8.76
C THR A 18 -1.63 -10.07 9.95
N SER A 19 -2.64 -10.01 10.82
CA SER A 19 -2.71 -10.97 11.93
C SER A 19 -3.82 -12.00 11.70
N TYR A 20 -4.92 -11.57 11.10
CA TYR A 20 -6.10 -12.43 10.93
C TYR A 20 -6.58 -12.49 9.49
N GLY A 21 -5.84 -11.90 8.56
CA GLY A 21 -6.15 -12.00 7.13
C GLY A 21 -6.91 -10.83 6.54
N ASN A 22 -7.39 -9.89 7.33
CA ASN A 22 -8.19 -8.78 6.81
C ASN A 22 -7.34 -7.79 6.00
N THR A 23 -6.18 -7.43 6.52
CA THR A 23 -5.26 -6.55 5.79
C THR A 23 -4.77 -7.24 4.51
N LYS A 24 -4.54 -8.55 4.59
CA LYS A 24 -4.15 -9.34 3.42
C LYS A 24 -5.21 -9.26 2.33
N THR A 25 -6.49 -9.38 2.70
CA THR A 25 -7.58 -9.32 1.73
C THR A 25 -7.58 -7.98 0.99
N ILE A 26 -7.38 -6.88 1.71
CA ILE A 26 -7.30 -5.56 1.09
C ILE A 26 -6.06 -5.48 0.18
N ALA A 27 -4.91 -5.97 0.64
CA ALA A 27 -3.68 -5.98 -0.16
C ALA A 27 -3.85 -6.75 -1.46
N GLU A 28 -4.47 -7.93 -1.38
CA GLU A 28 -4.76 -8.75 -2.56
C GLU A 28 -5.70 -8.04 -3.52
N THR A 29 -6.71 -7.38 -3.00
CA THR A 29 -7.66 -6.61 -3.80
C THR A 29 -6.94 -5.51 -4.57
N ILE A 30 -6.07 -4.78 -3.90
CA ILE A 30 -5.30 -3.71 -4.53
C ILE A 30 -4.38 -4.26 -5.61
N ALA A 31 -3.62 -5.31 -5.30
CA ALA A 31 -2.70 -5.90 -6.26
C ALA A 31 -3.41 -6.41 -7.49
N GLU A 32 -4.52 -7.12 -7.29
CA GLU A 32 -5.29 -7.69 -8.38
C GLU A 32 -5.88 -6.63 -9.28
N LYS A 33 -6.41 -5.56 -8.67
CA LYS A 33 -7.02 -4.46 -9.42
C LYS A 33 -5.96 -3.69 -10.23
N LEU A 34 -4.77 -3.51 -9.67
CA LEU A 34 -3.68 -2.88 -10.40
C LEU A 34 -3.28 -3.74 -11.60
N ARG A 35 -3.21 -5.05 -11.42
CA ARG A 35 -2.88 -5.97 -12.51
C ARG A 35 -3.94 -5.93 -13.62
N GLU A 36 -5.21 -5.86 -13.24
CA GLU A 36 -6.30 -5.70 -14.22
C GLU A 36 -6.15 -4.42 -15.03
N SER A 37 -5.52 -3.41 -14.47
CA SER A 37 -5.27 -2.15 -15.15
C SER A 37 -4.00 -2.16 -15.99
N GLY A 38 -3.36 -3.31 -16.12
CA GLY A 38 -2.15 -3.46 -16.92
C GLY A 38 -0.86 -3.09 -16.21
N ILE A 39 -0.89 -2.96 -14.89
CA ILE A 39 0.29 -2.61 -14.09
C ILE A 39 0.84 -3.88 -13.45
N GLU A 40 2.14 -4.12 -13.61
CA GLU A 40 2.77 -5.24 -12.94
C GLU A 40 2.92 -4.96 -11.45
N VAL A 41 2.65 -5.97 -10.62
CA VAL A 41 2.71 -5.81 -9.16
C VAL A 41 3.25 -7.09 -8.52
N ASP A 42 4.25 -6.92 -7.68
CA ASP A 42 4.66 -7.97 -6.75
C ASP A 42 3.94 -7.73 -5.43
N LEU A 43 3.40 -8.79 -4.85
CA LEU A 43 2.66 -8.72 -3.59
C LEU A 43 3.38 -9.56 -2.54
N PHE A 44 3.77 -8.94 -1.43
CA PHE A 44 4.50 -9.64 -0.38
C PHE A 44 3.91 -9.38 1.00
N HIS A 45 3.76 -10.46 1.77
CA HIS A 45 3.67 -10.30 3.21
C HIS A 45 5.03 -9.78 3.67
N VAL A 46 5.04 -8.82 4.55
CA VAL A 46 6.28 -8.14 4.97
C VAL A 46 7.36 -9.11 5.45
N LYS A 47 6.97 -10.18 6.12
CA LYS A 47 7.94 -11.15 6.63
C LYS A 47 8.63 -11.96 5.54
N ASP A 48 8.09 -11.95 4.33
CA ASP A 48 8.69 -12.69 3.21
C ASP A 48 9.67 -11.84 2.42
N ILE A 49 9.81 -10.56 2.76
CA ILE A 49 10.75 -9.68 2.06
C ILE A 49 12.13 -9.82 2.69
N LYS A 50 13.07 -10.32 1.92
CA LYS A 50 14.46 -10.45 2.38
C LYS A 50 15.32 -9.30 1.90
N ARG A 51 15.02 -8.78 0.72
CA ARG A 51 15.75 -7.68 0.12
C ARG A 51 14.78 -6.82 -0.68
N LEU A 52 14.86 -5.53 -0.50
CA LEU A 52 14.07 -4.59 -1.26
C LEU A 52 14.99 -3.90 -2.27
N ASN A 53 14.83 -4.27 -3.54
CA ASN A 53 15.63 -3.67 -4.61
C ASN A 53 14.83 -2.55 -5.28
N SER A 54 15.19 -1.32 -4.97
CA SER A 54 14.47 -0.15 -5.46
C SER A 54 14.45 -0.04 -6.98
N LYS A 55 15.45 -0.60 -7.64
CA LYS A 55 15.54 -0.52 -9.10
C LYS A 55 14.47 -1.33 -9.80
N ASP A 56 13.90 -2.31 -9.11
CA ASP A 56 12.87 -3.17 -9.69
C ASP A 56 11.49 -2.51 -9.70
N TYR A 57 11.32 -1.42 -8.94
CA TYR A 57 9.97 -0.88 -8.71
C TYR A 57 9.90 0.61 -8.94
N SER A 58 8.81 1.06 -9.55
CA SER A 58 8.53 2.48 -9.75
C SER A 58 7.59 3.06 -8.70
N PHE A 59 6.93 2.22 -7.91
CA PHE A 59 6.06 2.72 -6.84
C PHE A 59 5.92 1.68 -5.73
N LEU A 60 5.41 2.14 -4.58
CA LEU A 60 5.27 1.32 -3.38
C LEU A 60 3.88 1.51 -2.78
N VAL A 61 3.25 0.40 -2.39
CA VAL A 61 2.00 0.44 -1.62
C VAL A 61 2.25 -0.34 -0.33
N VAL A 62 1.94 0.26 0.82
CA VAL A 62 2.18 -0.37 2.12
C VAL A 62 0.92 -0.39 2.94
N GLY A 63 0.62 -1.53 3.55
CA GLY A 63 -0.55 -1.67 4.41
C GLY A 63 -0.26 -2.40 5.71
N SER A 64 -0.98 -2.03 6.76
CA SER A 64 -0.81 -2.60 8.09
C SER A 64 -2.13 -2.61 8.85
N PRO A 65 -2.33 -3.58 9.75
CA PRO A 65 -3.41 -3.42 10.71
C PRO A 65 -3.05 -2.29 11.66
N THR A 66 -4.06 -1.56 12.15
CA THR A 66 -3.85 -0.51 13.13
C THR A 66 -3.92 -1.12 14.53
N ARG A 67 -2.85 -0.95 15.28
CA ARG A 67 -2.77 -1.42 16.67
C ARG A 67 -2.34 -0.27 17.54
N PHE A 68 -3.17 0.07 18.52
CA PHE A 68 -2.88 1.19 19.41
C PHE A 68 -2.56 2.46 18.59
N GLY A 69 -3.31 2.66 17.52
CA GLY A 69 -3.19 3.86 16.70
C GLY A 69 -2.00 3.91 15.77
N THR A 70 -1.28 2.81 15.60
CA THR A 70 -0.07 2.81 14.75
C THR A 70 0.10 1.49 14.00
N MET A 71 1.10 1.44 13.16
CA MET A 71 1.42 0.27 12.33
C MET A 71 2.07 -0.83 13.17
N SER A 72 2.08 -2.04 12.62
CA SER A 72 2.75 -3.16 13.25
C SER A 72 4.27 -2.95 13.29
N PHE A 73 4.95 -3.65 14.19
CA PHE A 73 6.40 -3.56 14.29
C PHE A 73 7.07 -4.04 13.00
N ALA A 74 6.51 -5.06 12.36
CA ALA A 74 7.09 -5.59 11.12
C ALA A 74 7.07 -4.54 10.01
N ILE A 75 5.96 -3.80 9.88
CA ILE A 75 5.87 -2.73 8.88
C ILE A 75 6.82 -1.58 9.25
N ARG A 76 6.90 -1.24 10.53
CA ARG A 76 7.83 -0.20 10.98
C ARG A 76 9.27 -0.56 10.59
N GLY A 77 9.65 -1.83 10.79
CA GLY A 77 10.98 -2.30 10.41
C GLY A 77 11.19 -2.25 8.91
N PHE A 78 10.17 -2.62 8.14
CA PHE A 78 10.25 -2.55 6.67
C PHE A 78 10.49 -1.12 6.20
N LEU A 79 9.79 -0.16 6.78
CA LEU A 79 9.95 1.25 6.38
C LEU A 79 11.37 1.74 6.61
N GLY A 80 12.07 1.16 7.59
CA GLY A 80 13.49 1.47 7.79
C GLY A 80 14.38 1.04 6.63
N LYS A 81 13.93 0.10 5.80
CA LYS A 81 14.66 -0.37 4.64
C LYS A 81 14.39 0.47 3.39
N VAL A 82 13.40 1.34 3.45
CA VAL A 82 13.10 2.26 2.35
C VAL A 82 14.03 3.45 2.48
N LYS A 83 15.05 3.49 1.64
CA LYS A 83 16.08 4.54 1.71
C LYS A 83 15.70 5.73 0.84
N SER A 84 15.82 6.95 1.39
CA SER A 84 15.47 8.18 0.65
C SER A 84 16.19 8.27 -0.68
N GLU A 85 17.51 8.00 -0.68
CA GLU A 85 18.31 8.13 -1.88
C GLU A 85 17.88 7.19 -3.00
N GLU A 86 17.18 6.11 -2.66
CA GLU A 86 16.73 5.13 -3.64
C GLU A 86 15.27 5.32 -4.05
N TRP A 87 14.47 5.90 -3.17
CA TRP A 87 13.03 5.96 -3.36
C TRP A 87 12.47 7.37 -3.53
N MET A 88 13.29 8.39 -3.38
CA MET A 88 12.79 9.78 -3.48
C MET A 88 12.10 10.00 -4.81
N ASN A 89 11.02 10.75 -4.76
CA ASN A 89 10.17 11.09 -5.89
C ASN A 89 9.35 9.94 -6.47
N LYS A 90 9.52 8.71 -5.96
CA LYS A 90 8.67 7.62 -6.41
C LYS A 90 7.31 7.72 -5.71
N PRO A 91 6.23 7.40 -6.44
CA PRO A 91 4.89 7.44 -5.85
C PRO A 91 4.65 6.34 -4.82
N PHE A 92 3.79 6.64 -3.86
CA PHE A 92 3.35 5.64 -2.91
C PHE A 92 1.87 5.80 -2.58
N ALA A 93 1.29 4.73 -2.05
CA ALA A 93 -0.01 4.74 -1.43
C ALA A 93 0.07 3.94 -0.13
N ALA A 94 -0.78 4.25 0.82
CA ALA A 94 -0.80 3.55 2.10
C ALA A 94 -2.23 3.19 2.48
N PHE A 95 -2.38 2.06 3.14
CA PHE A 95 -3.70 1.61 3.61
C PHE A 95 -3.57 0.93 4.95
N ASP A 96 -4.69 0.81 5.65
CA ASP A 96 -4.74 0.06 6.89
C ASP A 96 -6.08 -0.63 7.04
N THR A 97 -6.16 -1.46 8.09
CA THR A 97 -7.43 -1.97 8.59
C THR A 97 -7.52 -1.51 10.03
N GLU A 98 -8.73 -1.11 10.44
CA GLU A 98 -8.94 -0.56 11.79
C GLU A 98 -10.41 -0.69 12.19
N ASN A 99 -10.68 -0.50 13.47
CA ASN A 99 -12.05 -0.54 13.95
C ASN A 99 -12.88 0.58 13.31
N PRO A 100 -14.16 0.32 13.00
CA PRO A 100 -14.99 1.33 12.34
C PRO A 100 -15.03 2.68 13.06
N GLU A 101 -15.00 2.66 14.38
CA GLU A 101 -15.07 3.88 15.18
C GLU A 101 -13.83 4.76 15.05
N ASN A 102 -12.72 4.21 14.56
CA ASN A 102 -11.47 4.95 14.43
C ASN A 102 -11.18 5.44 13.01
N VAL A 103 -12.01 5.06 12.05
CA VAL A 103 -11.78 5.42 10.64
C VAL A 103 -11.70 6.92 10.42
N GLU A 104 -12.47 7.70 11.19
CA GLU A 104 -12.48 9.15 11.07
C GLU A 104 -11.36 9.82 11.87
N LYS A 105 -10.61 9.06 12.66
CA LYS A 105 -9.58 9.63 13.52
C LYS A 105 -8.22 9.55 12.85
N LYS A 106 -7.76 10.66 12.32
CA LYS A 106 -6.50 10.72 11.59
C LYS A 106 -5.31 10.28 12.45
N GLU A 107 -5.25 10.73 13.69
CA GLU A 107 -4.15 10.40 14.59
C GLU A 107 -4.18 8.97 15.09
N TRP A 108 -5.23 8.23 14.79
CA TRP A 108 -5.38 6.84 15.20
C TRP A 108 -5.40 5.92 13.99
N SER A 109 -4.36 6.01 13.17
CA SER A 109 -4.33 5.29 11.90
C SER A 109 -2.92 4.85 11.52
N ALA A 110 -2.78 3.56 11.27
CA ALA A 110 -1.52 3.03 10.77
C ALA A 110 -1.19 3.62 9.41
N ALA A 111 -2.18 3.74 8.53
CA ALA A 111 -1.96 4.26 7.18
C ALA A 111 -1.45 5.68 7.19
N GLU A 112 -2.01 6.55 8.07
CA GLU A 112 -1.54 7.92 8.14
C GLU A 112 -0.08 7.99 8.61
N LYS A 113 0.28 7.14 9.56
CA LYS A 113 1.66 7.13 10.08
C LYS A 113 2.64 6.54 9.08
N ILE A 114 2.20 5.56 8.29
CA ILE A 114 3.00 5.05 7.17
C ILE A 114 3.24 6.17 6.17
N ALA A 115 2.18 6.90 5.81
CA ALA A 115 2.29 8.00 4.85
C ALA A 115 3.26 9.06 5.35
N ASP A 116 3.18 9.44 6.63
CA ASP A 116 4.08 10.43 7.20
C ASP A 116 5.54 9.99 7.06
N LYS A 117 5.83 8.73 7.34
CA LYS A 117 7.19 8.21 7.23
C LYS A 117 7.71 8.19 5.79
N LEU A 118 6.84 7.85 4.83
CA LEU A 118 7.26 7.83 3.43
C LEU A 118 7.43 9.23 2.86
N ILE A 119 6.61 10.18 3.31
CA ILE A 119 6.79 11.60 2.95
C ILE A 119 8.12 12.09 3.48
N ASP A 120 8.50 11.70 4.70
CA ASP A 120 9.82 12.06 5.27
C ASP A 120 10.97 11.51 4.42
N LYS A 121 10.73 10.44 3.70
CA LYS A 121 11.72 9.85 2.79
C LYS A 121 11.65 10.44 1.39
N LYS A 122 10.88 11.51 1.21
CA LYS A 122 10.76 12.25 -0.05
C LYS A 122 10.03 11.50 -1.15
N MET A 123 9.20 10.54 -0.77
CA MET A 123 8.31 9.88 -1.74
C MET A 123 7.06 10.74 -1.95
N LYS A 124 6.33 10.47 -3.02
CA LYS A 124 5.16 11.26 -3.42
C LYS A 124 3.87 10.51 -3.12
N GLN A 125 3.05 11.07 -2.24
CA GLN A 125 1.74 10.52 -1.96
C GLN A 125 0.78 10.86 -3.09
N LEU A 126 0.18 9.84 -3.72
CA LEU A 126 -0.72 10.06 -4.85
C LEU A 126 -2.16 10.27 -4.45
N LEU A 127 -2.61 9.62 -3.40
CA LEU A 127 -3.99 9.66 -2.91
C LEU A 127 -4.02 9.76 -1.41
N PRO A 128 -5.12 10.23 -0.81
CA PRO A 128 -5.31 10.07 0.63
C PRO A 128 -5.20 8.59 0.97
N VAL A 129 -4.89 8.28 2.22
CA VAL A 129 -4.75 6.88 2.63
C VAL A 129 -6.10 6.16 2.57
N LEU A 130 -6.07 4.85 2.39
CA LEU A 130 -7.27 4.02 2.43
C LEU A 130 -7.37 3.38 3.81
N LYS A 131 -8.48 3.62 4.49
CA LYS A 131 -8.75 3.04 5.81
C LYS A 131 -9.91 2.07 5.67
N ALA A 132 -9.66 0.79 5.90
CA ALA A 132 -10.69 -0.24 5.77
C ALA A 132 -11.18 -0.65 7.15
N ALA A 133 -12.49 -0.64 7.35
CA ALA A 133 -13.09 -0.96 8.64
C ALA A 133 -13.20 -2.47 8.84
N VAL A 134 -12.79 -2.92 10.03
CA VAL A 134 -12.84 -4.33 10.44
C VAL A 134 -13.51 -4.40 11.80
N PHE A 135 -14.46 -5.31 11.96
CA PHE A 135 -15.14 -5.46 13.26
C PHE A 135 -14.27 -6.25 14.23
N GLY A 136 -13.84 -5.62 15.31
CA GLY A 136 -12.95 -6.22 16.29
C GLY A 136 -11.58 -6.51 15.70
N GLN A 137 -10.82 -7.41 16.33
CA GLN A 137 -9.49 -7.75 15.87
C GLN A 137 -9.51 -8.76 14.72
N LYS A 138 -10.44 -9.70 14.78
CA LYS A 138 -10.45 -10.83 13.84
C LYS A 138 -11.30 -10.59 12.60
N GLY A 139 -12.13 -9.59 12.61
CA GLY A 139 -13.00 -9.34 11.47
C GLY A 139 -14.42 -9.74 11.76
N PRO A 140 -15.24 -9.76 10.72
CA PRO A 140 -14.85 -9.61 9.30
C PRO A 140 -14.64 -8.15 8.91
N LEU A 141 -14.18 -7.95 7.68
CA LEU A 141 -14.18 -6.62 7.06
C LEU A 141 -15.64 -6.14 6.98
N LYS A 142 -15.82 -4.85 7.20
CA LYS A 142 -17.14 -4.25 7.08
C LYS A 142 -17.63 -4.41 5.64
N GLU A 143 -18.94 -4.62 5.48
CA GLU A 143 -19.52 -4.72 4.16
C GLU A 143 -19.22 -3.48 3.34
N GLY A 144 -18.84 -3.68 2.08
CA GLY A 144 -18.52 -2.59 1.17
C GLY A 144 -17.05 -2.19 1.13
N GLU A 145 -16.24 -2.69 2.06
CA GLU A 145 -14.83 -2.27 2.11
C GLU A 145 -14.00 -2.82 0.95
N ILE A 146 -14.32 -4.01 0.48
CA ILE A 146 -13.62 -4.56 -0.69
C ILE A 146 -13.93 -3.72 -1.92
N ASP A 147 -15.18 -3.30 -2.10
CA ASP A 147 -15.55 -2.43 -3.22
C ASP A 147 -14.89 -1.05 -3.11
N ARG A 148 -14.77 -0.52 -1.89
CA ARG A 148 -14.05 0.73 -1.67
C ARG A 148 -12.58 0.60 -2.06
N ALA A 149 -11.97 -0.54 -1.71
CA ALA A 149 -10.58 -0.79 -2.08
C ALA A 149 -10.42 -0.90 -3.59
N LYS A 150 -11.38 -1.51 -4.28
CA LYS A 150 -11.35 -1.58 -5.75
C LYS A 150 -11.46 -0.20 -6.37
N ASN A 151 -12.37 0.63 -5.88
CA ASN A 151 -12.53 1.98 -6.39
C ASN A 151 -11.31 2.85 -6.13
N TYR A 152 -10.75 2.73 -4.93
CA TYR A 152 -9.51 3.41 -4.58
C TYR A 152 -8.39 3.03 -5.55
N THR A 153 -8.29 1.75 -5.85
CA THR A 153 -7.22 1.26 -6.71
C THR A 153 -7.41 1.69 -8.15
N LYS A 154 -8.65 1.85 -8.62
CA LYS A 154 -8.90 2.42 -9.94
C LYS A 154 -8.32 3.82 -10.04
N GLU A 155 -8.55 4.65 -9.03
CA GLU A 155 -7.99 6.00 -9.00
C GLU A 155 -6.47 5.96 -8.92
N LEU A 156 -5.94 5.05 -8.11
CA LEU A 156 -4.50 4.90 -7.99
C LEU A 156 -3.87 4.56 -9.34
N ALA A 157 -4.46 3.62 -10.08
CA ALA A 157 -3.96 3.23 -11.39
C ALA A 157 -3.95 4.41 -12.36
N ILE A 158 -5.01 5.20 -12.35
CA ILE A 158 -5.10 6.38 -13.22
C ILE A 158 -3.97 7.36 -12.89
N LYS A 159 -3.76 7.64 -11.61
CA LYS A 159 -2.72 8.59 -11.20
C LYS A 159 -1.32 8.07 -11.48
N LEU A 160 -1.09 6.77 -11.30
CA LEU A 160 0.19 6.16 -11.62
C LEU A 160 0.51 6.30 -13.10
N LYS A 161 -0.48 6.06 -13.96
CA LYS A 161 -0.28 6.15 -15.41
C LYS A 161 -0.05 7.58 -15.85
N LYS A 162 -0.73 8.54 -15.24
CA LYS A 162 -0.55 9.96 -15.56
C LYS A 162 0.85 10.42 -15.21
N GLY A 163 1.37 9.99 -14.06
CA GLY A 163 2.70 10.36 -13.64
C GLY A 163 3.78 9.85 -14.60
N LYS A 164 3.48 8.82 -15.37
CA LYS A 164 4.41 8.24 -16.30
C LYS A 164 4.44 8.98 -17.63
N ALA A 165 3.37 9.65 -17.96
CA ALA A 165 3.30 10.44 -19.17
C ALA A 165 4.07 11.78 -19.01
#